data_702632d254cbacb0fcaec5a460c1b67c
#
_entry.id   702632d254cbacb0fcaec5a460c1b67c
#
_cell.length_a   1.000
_cell.length_b   1.000
_cell.length_c   1.000
_cell.angle_alpha   90.00
_cell.angle_beta   90.00
_cell.angle_gamma   90.00
#
_symmetry.space_group_name_H-M   'P 1'
#
loop_
_entity.id
_entity.type
_entity.pdbx_description
1 polymer ?
#
loop_
_entity_poly.entity_id
_entity_poly.type
_entity_poly.pdbx_seq_one_letter_code
_entity_poly.pdbx_strand_id
1 'polypeptide(L)'
;IILLDSGPLGIAANPKVSTETAAFNRWLRAQLVSGTNVGIPDIADYEVRRELIRANRTKSLWKLDALQSQFDYLPVGTPILRRAAQLWAQTRNMGKPTADALSLDADVIITAQASLLIEDGDEVVIVTTNPMHLSLFVPAARWQDIA
;
A
#
# COMPACT_ATOMS: atom_id res chain seq x y z
N ILE A 1 -2.94 -8.97 -8.58
CA ILE A 1 -1.97 -7.92 -8.19
C ILE A 1 -2.10 -7.66 -6.70
N ILE A 2 -1.00 -7.66 -6.00
CA ILE A 2 -0.91 -7.23 -4.61
C ILE A 2 -0.38 -5.80 -4.58
N LEU A 3 -1.08 -4.89 -3.93
CA LEU A 3 -0.61 -3.53 -3.67
C LEU A 3 -0.17 -3.43 -2.20
N LEU A 4 1.05 -3.00 -1.96
CA LEU A 4 1.57 -2.82 -0.60
C LEU A 4 1.23 -1.42 -0.07
N ASP A 5 0.42 -1.36 0.96
CA ASP A 5 0.19 -0.15 1.73
C ASP A 5 1.44 0.22 2.56
N SER A 6 1.46 1.40 3.16
CA SER A 6 2.62 1.93 3.89
C SER A 6 3.08 1.03 5.04
N GLY A 7 2.17 0.39 5.77
CA GLY A 7 2.52 -0.53 6.86
C GLY A 7 3.38 -1.71 6.37
N PRO A 8 2.86 -2.56 5.47
CA PRO A 8 3.63 -3.66 4.87
C PRO A 8 4.88 -3.20 4.11
N LEU A 9 4.81 -2.07 3.40
CA LEU A 9 5.98 -1.52 2.72
C LEU A 9 7.08 -1.13 3.72
N GLY A 10 6.69 -0.58 4.86
CA GLY A 10 7.62 -0.28 5.96
C GLY A 10 8.32 -1.52 6.50
N ILE A 11 7.62 -2.65 6.58
CA ILE A 11 8.22 -3.94 6.97
C ILE A 11 9.24 -4.38 5.89
N ALA A 12 8.89 -4.28 4.61
CA ALA A 12 9.80 -4.62 3.51
C ALA A 12 11.07 -3.76 3.50
N ALA A 13 10.98 -2.49 3.89
CA ALA A 13 12.10 -1.56 3.95
C ALA A 13 12.92 -1.66 5.25
N ASN A 14 12.46 -2.40 6.24
CA ASN A 14 13.15 -2.52 7.52
C ASN A 14 14.36 -3.47 7.40
N PRO A 15 15.60 -2.99 7.65
CA PRO A 15 16.79 -3.83 7.59
C PRO A 15 16.96 -4.72 8.83
N LYS A 16 16.23 -4.45 9.91
CA LYS A 16 16.31 -5.26 11.14
C LYS A 16 15.67 -6.62 10.94
N VAL A 17 16.40 -7.66 11.26
CA VAL A 17 15.88 -9.02 11.25
C VAL A 17 15.10 -9.27 12.55
N SER A 18 13.81 -9.54 12.41
CA SER A 18 12.91 -9.93 13.50
C SER A 18 12.05 -11.09 13.03
N THR A 19 11.29 -11.69 13.95
CA THR A 19 10.33 -12.75 13.58
C THR A 19 9.32 -12.25 12.56
N GLU A 20 8.81 -11.03 12.75
CA GLU A 20 7.84 -10.41 11.84
C GLU A 20 8.44 -10.13 10.46
N THR A 21 9.60 -9.45 10.41
CA THR A 21 10.23 -9.11 9.12
C THR A 21 10.64 -10.35 8.36
N ALA A 22 11.15 -11.38 9.03
CA ALA A 22 11.51 -12.65 8.41
C ALA A 22 10.27 -13.37 7.85
N ALA A 23 9.18 -13.42 8.59
CA ALA A 23 7.93 -14.05 8.15
C ALA A 23 7.31 -13.31 6.97
N PHE A 24 7.27 -11.97 7.03
CA PHE A 24 6.77 -11.14 5.94
C PHE A 24 7.60 -11.32 4.66
N ASN A 25 8.92 -11.29 4.77
CA ASN A 25 9.79 -11.45 3.60
C ASN A 25 9.66 -12.85 2.98
N ARG A 26 9.47 -13.90 3.78
CA ARG A 26 9.18 -15.25 3.25
C ARG A 26 7.86 -15.27 2.49
N TRP A 27 6.80 -14.68 3.05
CA TRP A 27 5.51 -14.58 2.40
C TRP A 27 5.61 -13.83 1.07
N LEU A 28 6.24 -12.65 1.08
CA LEU A 28 6.39 -11.82 -0.11
C LEU A 28 7.16 -12.55 -1.22
N ARG A 29 8.24 -13.24 -0.85
CA ARG A 29 9.01 -14.06 -1.79
C ARG A 29 8.16 -15.20 -2.37
N ALA A 30 7.35 -15.85 -1.55
CA ALA A 30 6.45 -16.91 -2.01
C ALA A 30 5.42 -16.37 -3.03
N GLN A 31 4.88 -15.17 -2.82
CA GLN A 31 4.00 -14.52 -3.78
C GLN A 31 4.69 -14.28 -5.13
N LEU A 32 5.91 -13.76 -5.11
CA LEU A 32 6.68 -13.52 -6.32
C LEU A 32 7.02 -14.83 -7.06
N VAL A 33 7.41 -15.87 -6.34
CA VAL A 33 7.71 -17.19 -6.92
C VAL A 33 6.45 -17.81 -7.55
N SER A 34 5.28 -17.59 -6.97
CA SER A 34 4.01 -18.06 -7.55
C SER A 34 3.55 -17.26 -8.77
N GLY A 35 4.28 -16.21 -9.16
CA GLY A 35 3.95 -15.36 -10.31
C GLY A 35 2.98 -14.23 -9.98
N THR A 36 2.73 -13.95 -8.71
CA THR A 36 1.89 -12.83 -8.31
C THR A 36 2.62 -11.50 -8.54
N ASN A 37 1.98 -10.58 -9.25
CA ASN A 37 2.50 -9.23 -9.41
C ASN A 37 2.33 -8.43 -8.12
N VAL A 38 3.41 -7.79 -7.69
CA VAL A 38 3.41 -6.92 -6.51
C VAL A 38 3.73 -5.50 -6.95
N GLY A 39 2.84 -4.57 -6.64
CA GLY A 39 2.98 -3.16 -6.95
C GLY A 39 3.15 -2.32 -5.69
N ILE A 40 3.93 -1.25 -5.82
CA ILE A 40 4.12 -0.25 -4.78
C ILE A 40 3.45 1.04 -5.25
N PRO A 41 2.31 1.42 -4.63
CA PRO A 41 1.73 2.73 -4.91
C PRO A 41 2.67 3.85 -4.48
N ASP A 42 2.84 4.87 -5.32
CA ASP A 42 3.69 6.01 -5.00
C ASP A 42 3.31 6.69 -3.67
N ILE A 43 2.01 6.71 -3.35
CA ILE A 43 1.56 7.27 -2.08
C ILE A 43 2.05 6.47 -0.87
N ALA A 44 2.15 5.15 -0.99
CA ALA A 44 2.69 4.32 0.08
C ALA A 44 4.20 4.56 0.27
N ASP A 45 4.96 4.65 -0.81
CA ASP A 45 6.38 5.03 -0.74
C ASP A 45 6.55 6.40 -0.11
N TYR A 46 5.76 7.38 -0.52
CA TYR A 46 5.79 8.73 0.05
C TYR A 46 5.59 8.72 1.57
N GLU A 47 4.60 7.99 2.07
CA GLU A 47 4.32 7.91 3.50
C GLU A 47 5.47 7.25 4.28
N VAL A 48 6.01 6.15 3.77
CA VAL A 48 7.15 5.47 4.39
C VAL A 48 8.40 6.34 4.32
N ARG A 49 8.70 6.89 3.15
CA ARG A 49 9.91 7.67 2.89
C ARG A 49 9.97 8.92 3.76
N ARG A 50 8.88 9.68 3.85
CA ARG A 50 8.85 10.90 4.66
C ARG A 50 9.17 10.62 6.13
N GLU A 51 8.69 9.51 6.67
CA GLU A 51 8.94 9.12 8.05
C GLU A 51 10.37 8.63 8.26
N LEU A 52 10.91 7.87 7.32
CA LEU A 52 12.30 7.43 7.35
C LEU A 52 13.28 8.61 7.28
N ILE A 53 12.98 9.61 6.47
CA ILE A 53 13.77 10.86 6.38
C ILE A 53 13.70 11.61 7.69
N ARG A 54 12.51 11.79 8.24
CA ARG A 54 12.31 12.49 9.53
C ARG A 54 13.12 11.82 10.65
N ALA A 55 13.14 10.50 10.70
CA ALA A 55 13.81 9.71 11.73
C ALA A 55 15.29 9.39 11.41
N ASN A 56 15.84 9.92 10.31
CA ASN A 56 17.22 9.66 9.85
C ASN A 56 17.55 8.18 9.68
N ARG A 57 16.62 7.39 9.15
CA ARG A 57 16.78 5.95 8.93
C ARG A 57 17.43 5.67 7.59
N THR A 58 18.71 5.95 7.45
CA THR A 58 19.48 5.87 6.20
C THR A 58 19.48 4.46 5.59
N LYS A 59 19.68 3.42 6.40
CA LYS A 59 19.70 2.02 5.92
C LYS A 59 18.33 1.59 5.38
N SER A 60 17.25 2.01 6.05
CA SER A 60 15.88 1.75 5.58
C SER A 60 15.60 2.48 4.27
N LEU A 61 16.07 3.72 4.11
CA LEU A 61 15.95 4.48 2.85
C LEU A 61 16.66 3.78 1.70
N TRP A 62 17.87 3.28 1.91
CA TRP A 62 18.61 2.51 0.89
C TRP A 62 17.84 1.24 0.49
N LYS A 63 17.26 0.55 1.48
CA LYS A 63 16.47 -0.65 1.21
C LYS A 63 15.18 -0.31 0.45
N LEU A 64 14.50 0.79 0.82
CA LEU A 64 13.33 1.27 0.10
C LEU A 64 13.67 1.62 -1.36
N ASP A 65 14.79 2.32 -1.59
CA ASP A 65 15.25 2.66 -2.93
C ASP A 65 15.54 1.40 -3.77
N ALA A 66 16.10 0.36 -3.16
CA ALA A 66 16.37 -0.89 -3.84
C ALA A 66 15.10 -1.63 -4.29
N LEU A 67 13.96 -1.40 -3.67
CA LEU A 67 12.69 -2.02 -4.05
C LEU A 67 12.20 -1.55 -5.42
N GLN A 68 12.61 -0.38 -5.88
CA GLN A 68 12.24 0.14 -7.21
C GLN A 68 12.71 -0.77 -8.36
N SER A 69 13.81 -1.50 -8.18
CA SER A 69 14.31 -2.45 -9.17
C SER A 69 13.62 -3.82 -9.12
N GLN A 70 12.85 -4.10 -8.08
CA GLN A 70 12.22 -5.40 -7.84
C GLN A 70 10.71 -5.41 -8.07
N PHE A 71 10.06 -4.27 -7.89
CA PHE A 71 8.61 -4.14 -7.94
C PHE A 71 8.17 -3.01 -8.87
N ASP A 72 6.96 -3.15 -9.39
CA ASP A 72 6.34 -2.11 -10.19
C ASP A 72 5.87 -0.96 -9.27
N TYR A 73 6.30 0.25 -9.58
CA TYR A 73 5.80 1.45 -8.92
C TYR A 73 4.60 2.01 -9.68
N LEU A 74 3.55 2.36 -8.94
CA LEU A 74 2.30 2.86 -9.50
C LEU A 74 2.21 4.37 -9.25
N PRO A 75 2.37 5.19 -10.31
CA PRO A 75 2.33 6.64 -10.17
C PRO A 75 0.92 7.15 -9.88
N VAL A 76 0.84 8.31 -9.22
CA VAL A 76 -0.41 9.01 -8.94
C VAL A 76 -0.63 10.05 -10.03
N GLY A 77 -1.48 9.71 -11.00
CA GLY A 77 -1.85 10.59 -12.11
C GLY A 77 -3.23 11.24 -11.92
N THR A 78 -3.60 12.06 -12.89
CA THR A 78 -4.88 12.79 -12.85
C THR A 78 -6.12 11.88 -12.69
N PRO A 79 -6.25 10.75 -13.40
CA PRO A 79 -7.39 9.85 -13.20
C PRO A 79 -7.49 9.31 -11.79
N ILE A 80 -6.34 8.99 -11.17
CA ILE A 80 -6.27 8.51 -9.79
C ILE A 80 -6.78 9.58 -8.82
N LEU A 81 -6.30 10.81 -8.97
CA LEU A 81 -6.71 11.91 -8.08
C LEU A 81 -8.20 12.23 -8.23
N ARG A 82 -8.75 12.16 -9.43
CA ARG A 82 -10.20 12.37 -9.65
C ARG A 82 -11.03 11.26 -8.99
N ARG A 83 -10.62 10.02 -9.11
CA ARG A 83 -11.28 8.90 -8.41
C ARG A 83 -11.14 9.05 -6.90
N ALA A 84 -9.96 9.41 -6.41
CA ALA A 84 -9.73 9.65 -4.98
C ALA A 84 -10.65 10.74 -4.43
N ALA A 85 -10.86 11.82 -5.18
CA ALA A 85 -11.81 12.89 -4.79
C ALA A 85 -13.23 12.36 -4.64
N GLN A 86 -13.69 11.51 -5.54
CA GLN A 86 -15.00 10.86 -5.43
C GLN A 86 -15.12 9.98 -4.19
N LEU A 87 -14.10 9.14 -3.95
CA LEU A 87 -14.06 8.26 -2.77
C LEU A 87 -14.00 9.05 -1.47
N TRP A 88 -13.25 10.14 -1.44
CA TRP A 88 -13.20 11.04 -0.29
C TRP A 88 -14.58 11.61 0.03
N ALA A 89 -15.28 12.13 -0.99
CA ALA A 89 -16.61 12.68 -0.83
C ALA A 89 -17.62 11.63 -0.34
N GLN A 90 -17.59 10.42 -0.92
CA GLN A 90 -18.43 9.30 -0.47
C GLN A 90 -18.17 8.94 0.99
N THR A 91 -16.90 8.84 1.39
CA THR A 91 -16.53 8.51 2.77
C THR A 91 -17.02 9.57 3.76
N ARG A 92 -16.86 10.84 3.42
CA ARG A 92 -17.36 11.97 4.25
C ARG A 92 -18.88 11.96 4.36
N ASN A 93 -19.57 11.72 3.26
CA ASN A 93 -21.03 11.71 3.22
C ASN A 93 -21.66 10.50 3.94
N MET A 94 -20.90 9.43 4.13
CA MET A 94 -21.34 8.27 4.93
C MET A 94 -21.38 8.55 6.43
N GLY A 95 -20.88 9.70 6.89
CA GLY A 95 -20.92 10.12 8.29
C GLY A 95 -20.11 9.26 9.24
N LYS A 96 -19.22 8.42 8.74
CA LYS A 96 -18.31 7.57 9.54
C LYS A 96 -16.91 8.17 9.52
N PRO A 97 -16.49 8.92 10.56
CA PRO A 97 -15.11 9.37 10.67
C PRO A 97 -14.23 8.16 10.95
N THR A 98 -13.60 7.60 9.91
CA THR A 98 -12.78 6.40 10.01
C THR A 98 -11.30 6.72 10.23
N ALA A 99 -10.87 7.94 9.93
CA ALA A 99 -9.50 8.41 10.08
C ALA A 99 -9.47 9.92 10.21
N ASP A 100 -8.36 10.48 10.68
CA ASP A 100 -8.14 11.92 10.55
C ASP A 100 -8.04 12.31 9.06
N ALA A 101 -8.15 13.62 8.77
CA ALA A 101 -8.20 14.11 7.39
C ALA A 101 -6.93 13.77 6.58
N LEU A 102 -5.76 13.70 7.23
CA LEU A 102 -4.48 13.41 6.57
C LEU A 102 -4.34 11.93 6.22
N SER A 103 -4.76 11.03 7.11
CA SER A 103 -4.77 9.59 6.84
C SER A 103 -5.79 9.23 5.77
N LEU A 104 -6.93 9.92 5.73
CA LEU A 104 -7.97 9.68 4.75
C LEU A 104 -7.48 9.97 3.33
N ASP A 105 -6.67 11.01 3.12
CA ASP A 105 -6.15 11.35 1.79
C ASP A 105 -5.29 10.22 1.21
N ALA A 106 -4.39 9.65 2.00
CA ALA A 106 -3.59 8.51 1.54
C ALA A 106 -4.46 7.28 1.26
N ASP A 107 -5.42 6.98 2.14
CA ASP A 107 -6.32 5.83 1.99
C ASP A 107 -7.17 5.93 0.72
N VAL A 108 -7.73 7.09 0.39
CA VAL A 108 -8.52 7.22 -0.84
C VAL A 108 -7.67 7.19 -2.10
N ILE A 109 -6.42 7.63 -2.05
CA ILE A 109 -5.51 7.57 -3.20
C ILE A 109 -5.13 6.13 -3.51
N ILE A 110 -4.72 5.33 -2.53
CA ILE A 110 -4.40 3.92 -2.76
C ILE A 110 -5.64 3.13 -3.19
N THR A 111 -6.79 3.43 -2.60
CA THR A 111 -8.07 2.81 -2.98
C THR A 111 -8.42 3.16 -4.43
N ALA A 112 -8.20 4.39 -4.85
CA ALA A 112 -8.44 4.82 -6.24
C ALA A 112 -7.54 4.06 -7.22
N GLN A 113 -6.26 3.87 -6.88
CA GLN A 113 -5.35 3.07 -7.72
C GLN A 113 -5.83 1.64 -7.88
N ALA A 114 -6.22 0.97 -6.79
CA ALA A 114 -6.77 -0.37 -6.82
C ALA A 114 -8.08 -0.44 -7.63
N SER A 115 -8.97 0.51 -7.41
CA SER A 115 -10.29 0.59 -8.07
C SER A 115 -10.16 0.68 -9.59
N LEU A 116 -9.26 1.51 -10.10
CA LEU A 116 -9.04 1.66 -11.54
C LEU A 116 -8.42 0.39 -12.16
N LEU A 117 -7.50 -0.28 -11.47
CA LEU A 117 -6.97 -1.57 -11.91
C LEU A 117 -8.06 -2.64 -11.99
N ILE A 118 -8.96 -2.67 -11.01
CA ILE A 118 -10.10 -3.61 -11.02
C ILE A 118 -11.03 -3.31 -12.20
N GLU A 119 -11.32 -2.05 -12.48
CA GLU A 119 -12.13 -1.67 -13.65
C GLU A 119 -11.48 -2.06 -14.98
N ASP A 120 -10.15 -2.08 -15.03
CA ASP A 120 -9.38 -2.54 -16.19
C ASP A 120 -9.32 -4.07 -16.32
N GLY A 121 -9.88 -4.79 -15.36
CA GLY A 121 -10.01 -6.25 -15.39
C GLY A 121 -8.99 -7.01 -14.52
N ASP A 122 -8.18 -6.31 -13.76
CA ASP A 122 -7.22 -6.94 -12.86
C ASP A 122 -7.87 -7.44 -11.56
N GLU A 123 -7.38 -8.55 -11.05
CA GLU A 123 -7.66 -8.97 -9.67
C GLU A 123 -6.67 -8.28 -8.75
N VAL A 124 -7.17 -7.49 -7.81
CA VAL A 124 -6.33 -6.65 -6.94
C VAL A 124 -6.70 -6.85 -5.47
N VAL A 125 -5.70 -6.95 -4.61
CA VAL A 125 -5.86 -6.85 -3.16
C VAL A 125 -4.84 -5.87 -2.59
N ILE A 126 -5.30 -4.97 -1.72
CA ILE A 126 -4.40 -4.09 -0.97
C ILE A 126 -3.97 -4.85 0.29
N VAL A 127 -2.67 -5.02 0.47
CA VAL A 127 -2.09 -5.57 1.69
C VAL A 127 -1.79 -4.43 2.64
N THR A 128 -2.46 -4.45 3.79
CA THR A 128 -2.43 -3.37 4.78
C THR A 128 -2.44 -3.93 6.20
N THR A 129 -2.00 -3.14 7.17
CA THR A 129 -2.13 -3.49 8.59
C THR A 129 -3.52 -3.20 9.15
N ASN A 130 -4.30 -2.36 8.46
CA ASN A 130 -5.66 -2.00 8.88
C ASN A 130 -6.64 -2.07 7.69
N PRO A 131 -7.14 -3.28 7.37
CA PRO A 131 -8.01 -3.46 6.20
C PRO A 131 -9.40 -2.83 6.33
N MET A 132 -9.87 -2.53 7.53
CA MET A 132 -11.24 -2.06 7.74
C MET A 132 -11.61 -0.81 6.93
N HIS A 133 -10.69 0.16 6.84
CA HIS A 133 -10.95 1.41 6.12
C HIS A 133 -10.98 1.21 4.60
N LEU A 134 -10.06 0.41 4.09
CA LEU A 134 -9.90 0.20 2.65
C LEU A 134 -10.92 -0.80 2.09
N SER A 135 -11.30 -1.80 2.89
CA SER A 135 -12.22 -2.86 2.46
C SER A 135 -13.66 -2.39 2.20
N LEU A 136 -13.98 -1.14 2.53
CA LEU A 136 -15.26 -0.53 2.16
C LEU A 136 -15.46 -0.42 0.65
N PHE A 137 -14.39 -0.31 -0.12
CA PHE A 137 -14.43 -0.01 -1.56
C PHE A 137 -13.72 -1.04 -2.42
N VAL A 138 -12.63 -1.67 -1.91
CA VAL A 138 -11.80 -2.61 -2.66
C VAL A 138 -11.35 -3.75 -1.77
N PRO A 139 -10.96 -4.91 -2.32
CA PRO A 139 -10.39 -5.98 -1.51
C PRO A 139 -9.14 -5.51 -0.76
N ALA A 140 -9.14 -5.70 0.54
CA ALA A 140 -8.01 -5.36 1.40
C ALA A 140 -7.88 -6.42 2.50
N ALA A 141 -6.64 -6.81 2.82
CA ALA A 141 -6.36 -7.85 3.80
C ALA A 141 -5.00 -7.63 4.47
N ARG A 142 -4.80 -8.27 5.60
CA ARG A 142 -3.47 -8.42 6.18
C ARG A 142 -2.71 -9.49 5.41
N TRP A 143 -1.39 -9.36 5.31
CA TRP A 143 -0.58 -10.34 4.58
C TRP A 143 -0.70 -11.75 5.19
N GLN A 144 -0.92 -11.86 6.50
CA GLN A 144 -1.10 -13.14 7.20
C GLN A 144 -2.36 -13.89 6.74
N ASP A 145 -3.34 -13.17 6.20
CA ASP A 145 -4.63 -13.72 5.77
C ASP A 145 -4.63 -14.09 4.27
N ILE A 146 -3.50 -13.90 3.60
CA ILE A 146 -3.33 -14.22 2.17
C ILE A 146 -2.44 -15.46 2.04
N ALA A 147 -2.98 -16.46 1.36
CA ALA A 147 -2.30 -17.74 1.13
C ALA A 147 -1.04 -17.59 0.25
#